data_86a4fee8768860c24ca3007d4b661079
#
_entry.id   86a4fee8768860c24ca3007d4b661079
#
_cell.length_a   1.000
_cell.length_b   1.000
_cell.length_c   1.000
_cell.angle_alpha   90.00
_cell.angle_beta   90.00
_cell.angle_gamma   90.00
#
_symmetry.space_group_name_H-M   'P 1'
#
loop_
_entity.id
_entity.type
_entity.pdbx_description
1 polymer ?
#
loop_
_entity_poly.entity_id
_entity_poly.type
_entity_poly.pdbx_seq_one_letter_code
_entity_poly.pdbx_strand_id
1 'polypeptide(L)' 'MAAIEVAPGIVIDDTVRSGKPVIKNTRVPVEVVVGHLAAGDSHATICSEYGITELDIRAALAYAAQVLGDETMRAVS' A
#
# COMPACT_ATOMS: atom_id res chain seq x y z
N MET A 1 -9.00 9.07 15.78
CA MET A 1 -7.60 9.00 16.15
C MET A 1 -6.72 9.34 14.95
N ALA A 2 -5.61 9.95 15.16
CA ALA A 2 -4.77 10.37 14.04
C ALA A 2 -4.13 9.17 13.33
N ALA A 3 -3.92 9.31 12.05
CA ALA A 3 -3.22 8.31 11.26
C ALA A 3 -1.74 8.33 11.62
N ILE A 4 -1.13 7.16 11.58
CA ILE A 4 0.31 7.01 11.80
C ILE A 4 0.95 6.65 10.46
N GLU A 5 1.88 7.47 10.00
CA GLU A 5 2.60 7.17 8.76
C GLU A 5 3.67 6.13 9.06
N VAL A 6 3.47 4.92 8.52
CA VAL A 6 4.35 3.77 8.80
C VAL A 6 5.44 3.60 7.75
N ALA A 7 5.31 4.27 6.62
CA ALA A 7 6.30 4.33 5.55
C ALA A 7 5.94 5.54 4.70
N PRO A 8 6.86 6.07 3.87
CA PRO A 8 6.53 7.23 3.04
C PRO A 8 5.27 6.99 2.22
N GLY A 9 4.24 7.82 2.46
CA GLY A 9 2.98 7.75 1.73
C GLY A 9 2.02 6.65 2.17
N ILE A 10 2.33 5.90 3.23
CA ILE A 10 1.47 4.81 3.72
C ILE A 10 1.13 5.07 5.18
N VAL A 11 -0.15 5.04 5.51
CA VAL A 11 -0.63 5.34 6.86
C VAL A 11 -1.51 4.20 7.39
N ILE A 12 -1.57 4.11 8.71
CA ILE A 12 -2.49 3.22 9.41
C ILE A 12 -3.34 4.09 10.32
N ASP A 13 -4.65 3.94 10.22
CA ASP A 13 -5.63 4.64 11.03
C ASP A 13 -6.71 3.64 11.38
N ASP A 14 -6.91 3.37 12.66
CA ASP A 14 -7.84 2.34 13.09
C ASP A 14 -9.30 2.67 12.74
N THR A 15 -9.59 3.90 12.35
CA THR A 15 -10.92 4.30 11.89
C THR A 15 -11.09 4.16 10.37
N VAL A 16 -10.04 3.79 9.66
CA VAL A 16 -10.06 3.63 8.21
C VAL A 16 -9.68 2.20 7.87
N ARG A 17 -10.59 1.47 7.21
CA ARG A 17 -10.37 0.10 6.73
C ARG A 17 -9.87 -0.82 7.84
N SER A 18 -10.38 -0.62 9.06
CA SER A 18 -10.06 -1.45 10.23
C SER A 18 -8.57 -1.49 10.55
N GLY A 19 -7.88 -0.39 10.33
CA GLY A 19 -6.46 -0.28 10.65
C GLY A 19 -5.53 -0.91 9.64
N LYS A 20 -6.01 -1.23 8.44
CA LYS A 20 -5.13 -1.73 7.38
C LYS A 20 -4.26 -0.60 6.83
N PRO A 21 -3.05 -0.90 6.35
CA PRO A 21 -2.23 0.12 5.71
C PRO A 21 -2.90 0.62 4.43
N VAL A 22 -3.03 1.94 4.33
CA VAL A 22 -3.68 2.59 3.19
C VAL A 22 -2.77 3.69 2.65
N ILE A 23 -3.01 4.05 1.40
CA ILE A 23 -2.31 5.18 0.80
C ILE A 23 -2.75 6.46 1.50
N LYS A 24 -1.78 7.28 1.88
CA LYS A 24 -2.01 8.54 2.62
C LYS A 24 -3.03 9.40 1.89
N ASN A 25 -3.93 10.01 2.67
CA ASN A 25 -5.02 10.86 2.18
C ASN A 25 -6.05 10.12 1.33
N THR A 26 -6.10 8.81 1.43
CA THR A 26 -7.10 8.00 0.73
C THR A 26 -7.61 6.92 1.65
N ARG A 27 -8.60 6.14 1.17
CA ARG A 27 -9.06 4.94 1.85
C ARG A 27 -8.62 3.69 1.09
N VAL A 28 -7.66 3.82 0.17
CA VAL A 28 -7.24 2.73 -0.72
C VAL A 28 -6.19 1.86 -0.02
N PRO A 29 -6.50 0.61 0.33
CA PRO A 29 -5.54 -0.26 1.00
C PRO A 29 -4.39 -0.65 0.08
N VAL A 30 -3.20 -0.78 0.65
CA VAL A 30 -2.02 -1.25 -0.07
C VAL A 30 -2.31 -2.60 -0.72
N GLU A 31 -2.98 -3.51 -0.01
CA GLU A 31 -3.26 -4.85 -0.54
C GLU A 31 -4.11 -4.83 -1.80
N VAL A 32 -4.99 -3.84 -1.94
CA VAL A 32 -5.83 -3.71 -3.14
C VAL A 32 -4.97 -3.32 -4.34
N VAL A 33 -4.05 -2.37 -4.15
CA VAL A 33 -3.14 -1.95 -5.22
C VAL A 33 -2.26 -3.13 -5.67
N VAL A 34 -1.68 -3.82 -4.71
CA VAL A 34 -0.80 -4.96 -5.01
C VAL A 34 -1.59 -6.07 -5.70
N GLY A 35 -2.82 -6.32 -5.25
CA GLY A 35 -3.69 -7.33 -5.85
C GLY A 35 -4.01 -7.04 -7.30
N HIS A 36 -4.31 -5.77 -7.64
CA HIS A 36 -4.58 -5.39 -9.03
C HIS A 36 -3.34 -5.56 -9.91
N LEU A 37 -2.17 -5.20 -9.38
CA LEU A 37 -0.92 -5.41 -10.13
C LEU A 37 -0.66 -6.89 -10.37
N ALA A 38 -0.91 -7.72 -9.36
CA ALA A 38 -0.75 -9.17 -9.49
C ALA A 38 -1.69 -9.75 -10.53
N ALA A 39 -2.87 -9.17 -10.69
CA ALA A 39 -3.85 -9.59 -11.67
C ALA A 39 -3.53 -9.11 -13.10
N GLY A 40 -2.49 -8.29 -13.24
CA GLY A 40 -2.06 -7.80 -14.56
C GLY A 40 -2.63 -6.45 -14.96
N ASP A 41 -3.31 -5.77 -14.05
CA ASP A 41 -3.85 -4.44 -14.35
C ASP A 41 -2.72 -3.44 -14.51
N SER A 42 -2.89 -2.49 -15.45
CA SER A 42 -1.87 -1.46 -15.67
C SER A 42 -1.91 -0.42 -14.57
N HIS A 43 -0.78 0.26 -14.36
CA HIS A 43 -0.72 1.39 -13.43
C HIS A 43 -1.75 2.45 -13.80
N ALA A 44 -1.89 2.75 -15.09
CA ALA A 44 -2.84 3.76 -15.55
C ALA A 44 -4.27 3.40 -15.17
N THR A 45 -4.64 2.14 -15.31
CA THR A 45 -5.98 1.67 -14.97
C THR A 45 -6.21 1.82 -13.46
N ILE A 46 -5.25 1.42 -12.65
CA ILE A 46 -5.36 1.51 -11.19
C ILE A 46 -5.48 2.98 -10.75
N CYS A 47 -4.65 3.85 -11.32
CA CYS A 47 -4.70 5.27 -11.00
C CYS A 47 -6.07 5.87 -11.33
N SER A 48 -6.60 5.53 -12.49
CA SER A 48 -7.90 6.02 -12.92
C SER A 48 -9.02 5.49 -12.04
N GLU A 49 -8.98 4.22 -11.70
CA GLU A 49 -10.05 3.56 -10.95
C GLU A 49 -10.13 4.05 -9.50
N TYR A 50 -8.99 4.28 -8.87
CA TYR A 50 -8.94 4.63 -7.46
C TYR A 50 -8.59 6.09 -7.18
N GLY A 51 -8.33 6.87 -8.21
CA GLY A 51 -7.98 8.28 -8.04
C GLY A 51 -6.63 8.48 -7.36
N ILE A 52 -5.69 7.59 -7.60
CA ILE A 52 -4.35 7.67 -7.01
C ILE A 52 -3.32 7.95 -8.11
N THR A 53 -2.10 8.23 -7.70
CA THR A 53 -1.03 8.59 -8.62
C THR A 53 -0.02 7.46 -8.79
N GLU A 54 0.84 7.60 -9.78
CA GLU A 54 1.94 6.67 -9.99
C GLU A 54 2.86 6.61 -8.76
N LEU A 55 3.08 7.74 -8.11
CA LEU A 55 3.88 7.78 -6.87
C LEU A 55 3.21 6.99 -5.75
N ASP A 56 1.88 7.04 -5.70
CA ASP A 56 1.12 6.27 -4.71
C ASP A 56 1.30 4.78 -4.94
N ILE A 57 1.29 4.34 -6.19
CA ILE A 57 1.53 2.93 -6.52
C ILE A 57 2.93 2.51 -6.07
N ARG A 58 3.93 3.36 -6.33
CA ARG A 58 5.30 3.07 -5.92
C ARG A 58 5.43 2.99 -4.40
N ALA A 59 4.74 3.88 -3.68
CA ALA A 59 4.74 3.86 -2.23
C ALA A 59 4.15 2.54 -1.71
N ALA A 60 3.06 2.08 -2.32
CA ALA A 60 2.43 0.83 -1.93
C ALA A 60 3.36 -0.36 -2.17
N LEU A 61 4.02 -0.38 -3.32
CA LEU A 61 4.95 -1.46 -3.66
C LEU A 61 6.18 -1.47 -2.74
N ALA A 62 6.71 -0.28 -2.45
CA ALA A 62 7.88 -0.18 -1.57
C ALA A 62 7.55 -0.67 -0.16
N TYR A 63 6.37 -0.32 0.35
CA TYR A 63 5.92 -0.78 1.65
C TYR A 63 5.75 -2.30 1.66
N ALA A 64 5.09 -2.84 0.64
CA ALA A 64 4.89 -4.29 0.53
C ALA A 64 6.22 -5.04 0.48
N ALA A 65 7.17 -4.52 -0.29
CA ALA A 65 8.50 -5.13 -0.39
C ALA A 65 9.23 -5.11 0.95
N GLN A 66 9.10 -4.02 1.69
CA GLN A 66 9.73 -3.90 3.00
C GLN A 66 9.17 -4.93 3.98
N VAL A 67 7.85 -5.07 4.01
CA VAL A 67 7.20 -6.03 4.91
C VAL A 67 7.61 -7.45 4.58
N LEU A 68 7.55 -7.81 3.30
CA LEU A 68 7.91 -9.16 2.85
C LEU A 68 9.41 -9.41 2.99
N GLY A 69 10.23 -8.40 2.76
CA GLY A 69 11.68 -8.50 2.91
C GLY A 69 12.08 -8.81 4.35
N ASP A 70 11.44 -8.14 5.31
CA ASP A 70 11.70 -8.39 6.72
C ASP A 70 11.37 -9.84 7.09
N GLU A 71 10.25 -10.36 6.61
CA GLU A 71 9.86 -11.74 6.85
C GLU A 71 10.84 -12.71 6.20
N THR A 72 11.25 -12.43 4.98
CA THR A 72 12.20 -13.27 4.25
C THR A 72 13.54 -13.32 4.97
N MET A 73 14.01 -12.18 5.44
CA MET A 73 15.29 -12.14 6.16
C MET A 73 15.23 -12.94 7.44
N ARG A 74 14.13 -12.89 8.17
CA ARG A 74 13.97 -13.70 9.36
C ARG A 74 13.95 -15.19 9.04
N ALA A 75 13.32 -15.56 7.93
CA ALA A 75 13.21 -16.97 7.55
C ALA A 75 14.54 -17.59 7.19
N VAL A 76 15.47 -16.82 6.60
CA VAL A 76 16.75 -17.36 6.14
C VAL A 76 17.89 -17.11 7.12
N SER A 77 17.68 -16.28 8.10
CA SER A 77 18.70 -16.03 9.11
C SER A 77 18.44 -16.86 10.37
#